data_3ca14716277e475a43eb319ddf793235
#
_entry.id   3ca14716277e475a43eb319ddf793235
#
_cell.length_a   1.000
_cell.length_b   1.000
_cell.length_c   1.000
_cell.angle_alpha   90.00
_cell.angle_beta   90.00
_cell.angle_gamma   90.00
#
_symmetry.space_group_name_H-M   'P 1'
#
loop_
_entity.id
_entity.type
_entity.pdbx_description
1 polymer ?
#
loop_
_entity_poly.entity_id
_entity_poly.type
_entity_poly.pdbx_seq_one_letter_code
_entity_poly.pdbx_strand_id
1 'polypeptide(L)'
;MSRREQTTERILDGAAAAFAKAGFAGTSMEEIAAASGVSKLLLYRDFAGKRELYQAVLERTLTRINSRVPVEGSNDALRALISAARADPDGFTLLFRHAAREPEFAGYAARLHNEAIHESERIMRRIEPDPLMRRWAAETTVVITYQAIITWLEHGDPTRDDEFFRRLLAVNRSAAKPAHTAPDSSGDPR
;
A
#
# COMPACT_ATOMS: atom_id res chain seq x y z
N MET A 1 -19.54 19.03 -6.60
CA MET A 1 -18.56 18.56 -7.62
C MET A 1 -19.01 19.03 -9.00
N SER A 2 -18.16 19.74 -9.73
CA SER A 2 -18.46 20.22 -11.08
C SER A 2 -18.43 19.05 -12.10
N ARG A 3 -19.04 19.25 -13.27
CA ARG A 3 -19.00 18.23 -14.36
C ARG A 3 -17.58 17.92 -14.82
N ARG A 4 -16.67 18.90 -14.74
CA ARG A 4 -15.26 18.72 -15.07
C ARG A 4 -14.57 17.84 -14.02
N GLU A 5 -14.77 18.11 -12.73
CA GLU A 5 -14.23 17.30 -11.64
C GLU A 5 -14.69 15.85 -11.73
N GLN A 6 -15.98 15.60 -12.04
CA GLN A 6 -16.51 14.25 -12.24
C GLN A 6 -15.82 13.52 -13.41
N THR A 7 -15.54 14.26 -14.49
CA THR A 7 -14.82 13.69 -15.65
C THR A 7 -13.38 13.34 -15.30
N THR A 8 -12.69 14.23 -14.59
CA THR A 8 -11.30 13.99 -14.13
C THR A 8 -11.23 12.79 -13.19
N GLU A 9 -12.16 12.66 -12.24
CA GLU A 9 -12.20 11.48 -11.35
C GLU A 9 -12.41 10.18 -12.14
N ARG A 10 -13.33 10.16 -13.13
CA ARG A 10 -13.52 8.98 -14.00
C ARG A 10 -12.26 8.64 -14.80
N ILE A 11 -11.52 9.64 -15.28
CA ILE A 11 -10.24 9.42 -15.98
C ILE A 11 -9.23 8.79 -15.02
N LEU A 12 -9.11 9.32 -13.81
CA LEU A 12 -8.18 8.82 -12.81
C LEU A 12 -8.54 7.39 -12.34
N ASP A 13 -9.83 7.06 -12.23
CA ASP A 13 -10.28 5.69 -11.90
C ASP A 13 -9.95 4.70 -13.02
N GLY A 14 -10.27 5.03 -14.29
CA GLY A 14 -9.93 4.19 -15.43
C GLY A 14 -8.42 4.04 -15.63
N ALA A 15 -7.65 5.10 -15.38
CA ALA A 15 -6.20 5.06 -15.43
C ALA A 15 -5.63 4.17 -14.30
N ALA A 16 -6.14 4.28 -13.07
CA ALA A 16 -5.73 3.42 -11.96
C ALA A 16 -5.95 1.94 -12.29
N ALA A 17 -7.13 1.59 -12.82
CA ALA A 17 -7.45 0.22 -13.21
C ALA A 17 -6.53 -0.30 -14.33
N ALA A 18 -6.27 0.50 -15.37
CA ALA A 18 -5.38 0.11 -16.46
C ALA A 18 -3.94 -0.08 -15.98
N PHE A 19 -3.41 0.87 -15.21
CA PHE A 19 -2.05 0.81 -14.67
C PHE A 19 -1.86 -0.29 -13.62
N ALA A 20 -2.85 -0.53 -12.74
CA ALA A 20 -2.78 -1.61 -11.77
C ALA A 20 -2.69 -3.00 -12.43
N LYS A 21 -3.27 -3.14 -13.62
CA LYS A 21 -3.24 -4.39 -14.39
C LYS A 21 -1.90 -4.65 -15.10
N ALA A 22 -1.29 -3.62 -15.70
CA ALA A 22 -0.17 -3.79 -16.63
C ALA A 22 1.08 -2.94 -16.31
N GLY A 23 1.05 -2.12 -15.26
CA GLY A 23 2.13 -1.17 -14.91
C GLY A 23 2.23 -0.01 -15.89
N PHE A 24 3.21 0.88 -15.66
CA PHE A 24 3.42 2.06 -16.52
C PHE A 24 3.78 1.66 -17.95
N ALA A 25 4.76 0.77 -18.12
CA ALA A 25 5.24 0.39 -19.45
C ALA A 25 4.19 -0.35 -20.29
N GLY A 26 3.41 -1.23 -19.67
CA GLY A 26 2.43 -2.10 -20.33
C GLY A 26 1.10 -1.44 -20.64
N THR A 27 0.88 -0.16 -20.31
CA THR A 27 -0.40 0.53 -20.49
C THR A 27 -0.29 1.62 -21.55
N SER A 28 -1.29 1.73 -22.43
CA SER A 28 -1.40 2.78 -23.46
C SER A 28 -2.45 3.83 -23.10
N MET A 29 -2.36 5.02 -23.70
CA MET A 29 -3.37 6.08 -23.55
C MET A 29 -4.73 5.67 -24.17
N GLU A 30 -4.72 4.80 -25.16
CA GLU A 30 -5.90 4.21 -25.78
C GLU A 30 -6.68 3.31 -24.79
N GLU A 31 -5.95 2.43 -24.10
CA GLU A 31 -6.55 1.56 -23.07
C GLU A 31 -7.12 2.36 -21.92
N ILE A 32 -6.44 3.43 -21.49
CA ILE A 32 -6.92 4.33 -20.45
C ILE A 32 -8.19 5.06 -20.89
N ALA A 33 -8.24 5.58 -22.13
CA ALA A 33 -9.41 6.24 -22.67
C ALA A 33 -10.62 5.28 -22.70
N ALA A 34 -10.40 4.03 -23.13
CA ALA A 34 -11.41 2.99 -23.14
C ALA A 34 -11.90 2.64 -21.71
N ALA A 35 -10.98 2.43 -20.77
CA ALA A 35 -11.29 2.11 -19.38
C ALA A 35 -12.05 3.24 -18.67
N SER A 36 -11.73 4.50 -19.00
CA SER A 36 -12.38 5.70 -18.43
C SER A 36 -13.70 6.04 -19.09
N GLY A 37 -14.04 5.43 -20.26
CA GLY A 37 -15.21 5.78 -21.05
C GLY A 37 -15.17 7.23 -21.57
N VAL A 38 -13.97 7.72 -21.93
CA VAL A 38 -13.78 9.07 -22.50
C VAL A 38 -13.10 9.00 -23.87
N SER A 39 -13.25 10.05 -24.67
CA SER A 39 -12.50 10.15 -25.92
C SER A 39 -11.01 10.41 -25.65
N LYS A 40 -10.13 9.93 -26.52
CA LYS A 40 -8.69 10.21 -26.48
C LYS A 40 -8.41 11.73 -26.51
N LEU A 41 -9.19 12.49 -27.27
CA LEU A 41 -9.08 13.95 -27.32
C LEU A 41 -9.33 14.58 -25.95
N LEU A 42 -10.34 14.10 -25.22
CA LEU A 42 -10.67 14.59 -23.89
C LEU A 42 -9.55 14.25 -22.89
N LEU A 43 -8.97 13.05 -22.99
CA LEU A 43 -7.86 12.62 -22.16
C LEU A 43 -6.61 13.52 -22.36
N TYR A 44 -6.23 13.80 -23.60
CA TYR A 44 -5.09 14.68 -23.93
C TYR A 44 -5.36 16.17 -23.65
N ARG A 45 -6.62 16.57 -23.54
CA ARG A 45 -6.95 17.94 -23.10
C ARG A 45 -6.62 18.15 -21.63
N ASP A 46 -6.83 17.15 -20.78
CA ASP A 46 -6.70 17.27 -19.34
C ASP A 46 -5.33 16.78 -18.82
N PHE A 47 -4.62 15.93 -19.59
CA PHE A 47 -3.31 15.38 -19.25
C PHE A 47 -2.38 15.39 -20.48
N ALA A 48 -1.19 15.96 -20.36
CA ALA A 48 -0.24 16.06 -21.46
C ALA A 48 0.30 14.70 -21.95
N GLY A 49 0.16 13.65 -21.15
CA GLY A 49 0.56 12.30 -21.53
C GLY A 49 0.46 11.28 -20.39
N LYS A 50 0.86 10.05 -20.72
CA LYS A 50 0.78 8.89 -19.81
C LYS A 50 1.52 9.11 -18.48
N ARG A 51 2.68 9.77 -18.52
CA ARG A 51 3.50 10.07 -17.34
C ARG A 51 2.75 10.97 -16.36
N GLU A 52 2.23 12.09 -16.82
CA GLU A 52 1.47 13.03 -15.98
C GLU A 52 0.24 12.35 -15.36
N LEU A 53 -0.47 11.56 -16.16
CA LEU A 53 -1.63 10.81 -15.69
C LEU A 53 -1.27 9.75 -14.63
N TYR A 54 -0.14 9.05 -14.81
CA TYR A 54 0.35 8.09 -13.82
C TYR A 54 0.68 8.79 -12.49
N GLN A 55 1.40 9.92 -12.55
CA GLN A 55 1.71 10.75 -11.38
C GLN A 55 0.44 11.24 -10.68
N ALA A 56 -0.54 11.73 -11.44
CA ALA A 56 -1.82 12.20 -10.89
C ALA A 56 -2.60 11.08 -10.16
N VAL A 57 -2.58 9.85 -10.69
CA VAL A 57 -3.16 8.69 -9.99
C VAL A 57 -2.42 8.40 -8.68
N LEU A 58 -1.09 8.39 -8.69
CA LEU A 58 -0.29 8.14 -7.48
C LEU A 58 -0.52 9.22 -6.42
N GLU A 59 -0.53 10.49 -6.80
CA GLU A 59 -0.79 11.63 -5.90
C GLU A 59 -2.18 11.57 -5.28
N ARG A 60 -3.20 11.24 -6.07
CA ARG A 60 -4.57 11.04 -5.58
C ARG A 60 -4.62 9.89 -4.56
N THR A 61 -3.99 8.76 -4.87
CA THR A 61 -3.95 7.59 -3.97
C THR A 61 -3.25 7.92 -2.66
N LEU A 62 -2.09 8.58 -2.69
CA LEU A 62 -1.39 9.05 -1.50
C LEU A 62 -2.24 9.99 -0.66
N THR A 63 -2.91 10.96 -1.30
CA THR A 63 -3.80 11.89 -0.62
C THR A 63 -4.94 11.16 0.08
N ARG A 64 -5.56 10.18 -0.58
CA ARG A 64 -6.63 9.34 -0.01
C ARG A 64 -6.15 8.49 1.18
N ILE A 65 -4.95 7.92 1.11
CA ILE A 65 -4.35 7.17 2.23
C ILE A 65 -4.06 8.12 3.39
N ASN A 66 -3.33 9.20 3.15
CA ASN A 66 -2.91 10.15 4.18
C ASN A 66 -4.09 10.82 4.90
N SER A 67 -5.22 11.03 4.20
CA SER A 67 -6.42 11.61 4.81
C SER A 67 -7.19 10.64 5.73
N ARG A 68 -6.93 9.34 5.65
CA ARG A 68 -7.67 8.30 6.38
C ARG A 68 -6.85 7.59 7.43
N VAL A 69 -5.55 7.40 7.18
CA VAL A 69 -4.67 6.64 8.07
C VAL A 69 -4.05 7.58 9.09
N PRO A 70 -4.28 7.37 10.40
CA PRO A 70 -3.61 8.14 11.45
C PRO A 70 -2.11 7.97 11.39
N VAL A 71 -1.37 9.04 11.66
CA VAL A 71 0.10 9.02 11.69
C VAL A 71 0.63 8.15 12.83
N GLU A 72 -0.11 8.11 13.96
CA GLU A 72 0.25 7.26 15.08
C GLU A 72 -0.17 5.82 14.82
N GLY A 73 0.82 4.91 14.78
CA GLY A 73 0.61 3.49 14.56
C GLY A 73 -0.15 2.84 15.70
N SER A 74 -1.36 2.46 15.40
CA SER A 74 -2.26 1.72 16.29
C SER A 74 -2.97 0.62 15.50
N ASN A 75 -3.74 -0.20 16.19
CA ASN A 75 -4.66 -1.13 15.53
C ASN A 75 -5.62 -0.37 14.59
N ASP A 76 -5.94 0.89 14.92
CA ASP A 76 -6.81 1.76 14.12
C ASP A 76 -6.13 2.19 12.82
N ALA A 77 -4.81 2.42 12.83
CA ALA A 77 -4.05 2.71 11.61
C ALA A 77 -4.08 1.53 10.61
N LEU A 78 -3.93 0.29 11.08
CA LEU A 78 -4.05 -0.89 10.22
C LEU A 78 -5.47 -1.05 9.66
N ARG A 79 -6.50 -0.84 10.49
CA ARG A 79 -7.90 -0.88 10.06
C ARG A 79 -8.19 0.22 9.04
N ALA A 80 -7.71 1.44 9.28
CA ALA A 80 -7.84 2.57 8.38
C ALA A 80 -7.12 2.33 7.05
N LEU A 81 -5.94 1.69 7.07
CA LEU A 81 -5.20 1.33 5.86
C LEU A 81 -5.96 0.29 5.00
N ILE A 82 -6.54 -0.75 5.63
CA ILE A 82 -7.38 -1.73 4.93
C ILE A 82 -8.61 -1.04 4.31
N SER A 83 -9.27 -0.16 5.07
CA SER A 83 -10.40 0.62 4.56
C SER A 83 -10.02 1.56 3.41
N ALA A 84 -8.87 2.22 3.49
CA ALA A 84 -8.35 3.07 2.41
C ALA A 84 -8.05 2.26 1.14
N ALA A 85 -7.41 1.09 1.30
CA ALA A 85 -7.12 0.16 0.21
C ALA A 85 -8.42 -0.37 -0.45
N ARG A 86 -9.44 -0.69 0.34
CA ARG A 86 -10.75 -1.12 -0.16
C ARG A 86 -11.48 -0.01 -0.91
N ALA A 87 -11.30 1.25 -0.52
CA ALA A 87 -11.90 2.40 -1.19
C ALA A 87 -11.22 2.78 -2.52
N ASP A 88 -9.95 2.39 -2.72
CA ASP A 88 -9.18 2.64 -3.94
C ASP A 88 -8.23 1.45 -4.22
N PRO A 89 -8.78 0.26 -4.57
CA PRO A 89 -8.00 -0.97 -4.69
C PRO A 89 -6.96 -0.91 -5.81
N ASP A 90 -7.31 -0.31 -6.94
CA ASP A 90 -6.42 -0.17 -8.10
C ASP A 90 -5.29 0.83 -7.80
N GLY A 91 -5.61 1.98 -7.19
CA GLY A 91 -4.60 2.95 -6.76
C GLY A 91 -3.65 2.36 -5.72
N PHE A 92 -4.16 1.62 -4.73
CA PHE A 92 -3.34 0.94 -3.73
C PHE A 92 -2.40 -0.10 -4.36
N THR A 93 -2.93 -0.94 -5.25
CA THR A 93 -2.14 -1.94 -5.98
C THR A 93 -1.08 -1.28 -6.85
N LEU A 94 -1.45 -0.21 -7.57
CA LEU A 94 -0.53 0.57 -8.39
C LEU A 94 0.64 1.12 -7.56
N LEU A 95 0.34 1.77 -6.43
CA LEU A 95 1.33 2.41 -5.59
C LEU A 95 2.34 1.40 -5.00
N PHE A 96 1.86 0.30 -4.40
CA PHE A 96 2.71 -0.61 -3.64
C PHE A 96 3.24 -1.82 -4.43
N ARG A 97 2.64 -2.16 -5.56
CA ARG A 97 3.12 -3.27 -6.41
C ARG A 97 3.93 -2.79 -7.62
N HIS A 98 3.47 -1.74 -8.30
CA HIS A 98 4.10 -1.27 -9.55
C HIS A 98 5.02 -0.09 -9.30
N ALA A 99 4.53 1.06 -8.84
CA ALA A 99 5.32 2.27 -8.70
C ALA A 99 6.54 2.09 -7.78
N ALA A 100 6.42 1.30 -6.73
CA ALA A 100 7.55 0.99 -5.83
C ALA A 100 8.73 0.28 -6.52
N ARG A 101 8.50 -0.35 -7.67
CA ARG A 101 9.52 -1.09 -8.46
C ARG A 101 9.99 -0.32 -9.70
N GLU A 102 9.35 0.79 -10.02
CA GLU A 102 9.67 1.63 -11.16
C GLU A 102 10.55 2.80 -10.69
N PRO A 103 11.86 2.86 -11.07
CA PRO A 103 12.80 3.83 -10.49
C PRO A 103 12.32 5.29 -10.54
N GLU A 104 11.60 5.64 -11.60
CA GLU A 104 11.06 6.98 -11.79
C GLU A 104 9.96 7.34 -10.79
N PHE A 105 9.18 6.35 -10.34
CA PHE A 105 7.99 6.55 -9.50
C PHE A 105 8.16 6.00 -8.08
N ALA A 106 9.27 5.30 -7.80
CA ALA A 106 9.51 4.68 -6.50
C ALA A 106 9.43 5.68 -5.33
N GLY A 107 9.77 6.95 -5.56
CA GLY A 107 9.69 8.00 -4.56
C GLY A 107 8.28 8.23 -3.99
N TYR A 108 7.23 7.95 -4.77
CA TYR A 108 5.84 8.08 -4.30
C TYR A 108 5.51 7.09 -3.17
N ALA A 109 5.95 5.84 -3.32
CA ALA A 109 5.73 4.81 -2.30
C ALA A 109 6.74 4.91 -1.15
N ALA A 110 7.98 5.32 -1.42
CA ALA A 110 9.08 5.29 -0.47
C ALA A 110 8.84 6.14 0.78
N ARG A 111 8.22 7.31 0.65
CA ARG A 111 7.92 8.17 1.78
C ARG A 111 6.98 7.48 2.76
N LEU A 112 5.84 6.99 2.28
CA LEU A 112 4.84 6.32 3.10
C LEU A 112 5.41 5.02 3.70
N HIS A 113 6.21 4.29 2.93
CA HIS A 113 6.91 3.08 3.38
C HIS A 113 7.87 3.38 4.53
N ASN A 114 8.71 4.41 4.42
CA ASN A 114 9.66 4.81 5.45
C ASN A 114 8.94 5.30 6.73
N GLU A 115 7.89 6.10 6.59
CA GLU A 115 7.07 6.55 7.72
C GLU A 115 6.46 5.34 8.47
N ALA A 116 5.93 4.35 7.75
CA ALA A 116 5.40 3.12 8.34
C ALA A 116 6.47 2.28 9.05
N ILE A 117 7.69 2.19 8.50
CA ILE A 117 8.81 1.49 9.15
C ILE A 117 9.21 2.20 10.46
N HIS A 118 9.40 3.52 10.43
CA HIS A 118 9.76 4.28 11.62
C HIS A 118 8.73 4.12 12.74
N GLU A 119 7.45 4.14 12.38
CA GLU A 119 6.38 3.96 13.34
C GLU A 119 6.34 2.52 13.89
N SER A 120 6.55 1.52 13.05
CA SER A 120 6.67 0.13 13.47
C SER A 120 7.85 -0.08 14.41
N GLU A 121 9.03 0.50 14.12
CA GLU A 121 10.19 0.48 15.02
C GLU A 121 9.88 1.12 16.38
N ARG A 122 9.14 2.24 16.37
CA ARG A 122 8.73 2.93 17.61
C ARG A 122 7.87 2.03 18.50
N ILE A 123 6.89 1.35 17.89
CA ILE A 123 5.99 0.42 18.58
C ILE A 123 6.78 -0.78 19.13
N MET A 124 7.67 -1.34 18.32
CA MET A 124 8.43 -2.55 18.66
C MET A 124 9.55 -2.30 19.68
N ARG A 125 9.92 -1.05 19.95
CA ARG A 125 11.06 -0.70 20.85
C ARG A 125 10.97 -1.32 22.25
N ARG A 126 9.74 -1.56 22.75
CA ARG A 126 9.51 -2.17 24.06
C ARG A 126 9.53 -3.70 24.05
N ILE A 127 9.43 -4.30 22.86
CA ILE A 127 9.31 -5.75 22.65
C ILE A 127 10.64 -6.33 22.19
N GLU A 128 11.31 -5.64 21.24
CA GLU A 128 12.59 -6.03 20.67
C GLU A 128 13.65 -4.96 20.99
N PRO A 129 14.54 -5.23 21.96
CA PRO A 129 15.59 -4.30 22.37
C PRO A 129 16.74 -4.20 21.35
N ASP A 130 17.01 -5.27 20.60
CA ASP A 130 18.08 -5.27 19.59
C ASP A 130 17.69 -4.34 18.42
N PRO A 131 18.48 -3.29 18.14
CA PRO A 131 18.18 -2.36 17.07
C PRO A 131 18.14 -2.99 15.68
N LEU A 132 19.00 -3.98 15.41
CA LEU A 132 19.09 -4.68 14.12
C LEU A 132 17.85 -5.55 13.91
N MET A 133 17.50 -6.37 14.91
CA MET A 133 16.32 -7.23 14.84
C MET A 133 15.04 -6.41 14.79
N ARG A 134 14.95 -5.33 15.55
CA ARG A 134 13.81 -4.40 15.50
C ARG A 134 13.63 -3.78 14.12
N ARG A 135 14.71 -3.30 13.50
CA ARG A 135 14.66 -2.74 12.14
C ARG A 135 14.18 -3.78 11.14
N TRP A 136 14.80 -4.97 11.17
CA TRP A 136 14.40 -6.08 10.31
C TRP A 136 12.92 -6.47 10.49
N ALA A 137 12.45 -6.60 11.73
CA ALA A 137 11.06 -6.93 12.04
C ALA A 137 10.10 -5.84 11.55
N ALA A 138 10.44 -4.56 11.72
CA ALA A 138 9.64 -3.44 11.25
C ALA A 138 9.51 -3.43 9.72
N GLU A 139 10.62 -3.54 8.99
CA GLU A 139 10.62 -3.62 7.52
C GLU A 139 9.81 -4.82 7.03
N THR A 140 10.05 -6.00 7.60
CA THR A 140 9.33 -7.22 7.25
C THR A 140 7.83 -7.08 7.48
N THR A 141 7.42 -6.53 8.61
CA THR A 141 6.00 -6.31 8.96
C THR A 141 5.33 -5.37 7.98
N VAL A 142 5.97 -4.26 7.59
CA VAL A 142 5.42 -3.31 6.63
C VAL A 142 5.24 -3.94 5.26
N VAL A 143 6.25 -4.67 4.76
CA VAL A 143 6.19 -5.36 3.46
C VAL A 143 5.08 -6.42 3.46
N ILE A 144 5.01 -7.26 4.51
CA ILE A 144 3.96 -8.28 4.65
C ILE A 144 2.58 -7.61 4.67
N THR A 145 2.42 -6.50 5.39
CA THR A 145 1.14 -5.79 5.50
C THR A 145 0.64 -5.32 4.13
N TYR A 146 1.47 -4.64 3.34
CA TYR A 146 1.06 -4.18 2.03
C TYR A 146 0.74 -5.33 1.08
N GLN A 147 1.59 -6.37 1.05
CA GLN A 147 1.36 -7.53 0.19
C GLN A 147 0.12 -8.33 0.60
N ALA A 148 -0.12 -8.51 1.90
CA ALA A 148 -1.31 -9.19 2.39
C ALA A 148 -2.60 -8.43 2.03
N ILE A 149 -2.59 -7.10 2.14
CA ILE A 149 -3.74 -6.26 1.73
C ILE A 149 -3.99 -6.42 0.22
N ILE A 150 -2.95 -6.33 -0.63
CA ILE A 150 -3.10 -6.49 -2.08
C ILE A 150 -3.68 -7.87 -2.41
N THR A 151 -3.13 -8.94 -1.81
CA THR A 151 -3.64 -10.30 -2.00
C THR A 151 -5.11 -10.43 -1.56
N TRP A 152 -5.48 -9.77 -0.47
CA TRP A 152 -6.86 -9.76 0.02
C TRP A 152 -7.80 -8.96 -0.89
N LEU A 153 -7.34 -7.86 -1.49
CA LEU A 153 -8.12 -7.11 -2.48
C LEU A 153 -8.43 -7.96 -3.73
N GLU A 154 -7.48 -8.81 -4.15
CA GLU A 154 -7.59 -9.65 -5.36
C GLU A 154 -8.46 -10.90 -5.15
N HIS A 155 -8.39 -11.52 -3.97
CA HIS A 155 -8.95 -12.86 -3.75
C HIS A 155 -9.87 -12.96 -2.54
N GLY A 156 -9.94 -11.91 -1.70
CA GLY A 156 -10.68 -11.92 -0.46
C GLY A 156 -12.15 -11.50 -0.64
N ASP A 157 -12.95 -11.87 0.36
CA ASP A 157 -14.34 -11.46 0.46
C ASP A 157 -14.46 -10.18 1.31
N PRO A 158 -14.98 -9.06 0.75
CA PRO A 158 -15.14 -7.80 1.48
C PRO A 158 -15.96 -7.92 2.77
N THR A 159 -16.90 -8.86 2.83
CA THR A 159 -17.72 -9.08 4.04
C THR A 159 -16.91 -9.65 5.20
N ARG A 160 -15.69 -10.13 4.93
CA ARG A 160 -14.76 -10.72 5.91
C ARG A 160 -13.57 -9.83 6.23
N ASP A 161 -13.60 -8.55 5.91
CA ASP A 161 -12.51 -7.61 6.18
C ASP A 161 -12.13 -7.54 7.67
N ASP A 162 -13.09 -7.70 8.59
CA ASP A 162 -12.79 -7.77 10.03
C ASP A 162 -12.06 -9.06 10.45
N GLU A 163 -12.33 -10.17 9.81
CA GLU A 163 -11.58 -11.41 10.05
C GLU A 163 -10.16 -11.29 9.48
N PHE A 164 -10.02 -10.75 8.27
CA PHE A 164 -8.72 -10.47 7.68
C PHE A 164 -7.88 -9.56 8.56
N PHE A 165 -8.44 -8.43 9.03
CA PHE A 165 -7.77 -7.51 9.94
C PHE A 165 -7.21 -8.24 11.18
N ARG A 166 -8.02 -9.08 11.84
CA ARG A 166 -7.58 -9.82 13.04
C ARG A 166 -6.44 -10.79 12.75
N ARG A 167 -6.48 -11.49 11.60
CA ARG A 167 -5.43 -12.40 11.16
C ARG A 167 -4.14 -11.67 10.84
N LEU A 168 -4.23 -10.59 10.07
CA LEU A 168 -3.06 -9.77 9.71
C LEU A 168 -2.42 -9.13 10.94
N LEU A 169 -3.22 -8.64 11.88
CA LEU A 169 -2.72 -8.12 13.16
C LEU A 169 -1.99 -9.21 13.98
N ALA A 170 -2.47 -10.45 13.97
CA ALA A 170 -1.82 -11.57 14.65
C ALA A 170 -0.47 -11.90 14.00
N VAL A 171 -0.38 -11.90 12.67
CA VAL A 171 0.87 -12.09 11.91
C VAL A 171 1.89 -10.99 12.27
N ASN A 172 1.46 -9.73 12.24
CA ASN A 172 2.33 -8.59 12.56
C ASN A 172 2.86 -8.64 14.00
N ARG A 173 2.00 -9.03 14.96
CA ARG A 173 2.41 -9.22 16.36
C ARG A 173 3.39 -10.38 16.53
N SER A 174 3.25 -11.45 15.74
CA SER A 174 4.17 -12.59 15.80
C SER A 174 5.54 -12.25 15.22
N ALA A 175 5.58 -11.49 14.14
CA ALA A 175 6.83 -11.02 13.52
C ALA A 175 7.61 -10.05 14.46
N ALA A 176 6.90 -9.35 15.34
CA ALA A 176 7.51 -8.42 16.30
C ALA A 176 8.08 -9.09 17.56
N LYS A 177 7.79 -10.38 17.79
CA LYS A 177 8.27 -11.08 19.00
C LYS A 177 9.69 -11.59 18.79
N PRO A 178 10.59 -11.41 19.79
CA PRO A 178 11.91 -12.05 19.77
C PRO A 178 11.76 -13.58 19.64
N ALA A 179 12.67 -14.20 18.91
CA ALA A 179 12.77 -15.66 18.93
C ALA A 179 13.05 -16.11 20.38
N HIS A 180 12.26 -17.05 20.87
CA HIS A 180 12.50 -17.64 22.18
C HIS A 180 13.86 -18.33 22.11
N THR A 181 14.89 -17.80 22.74
CA THR A 181 16.11 -18.56 23.03
C THR A 181 15.69 -19.68 23.97
N ALA A 182 15.70 -20.92 23.49
CA ALA A 182 15.59 -22.08 24.37
C ALA A 182 16.64 -21.93 25.46
N PRO A 183 16.31 -22.22 26.73
CA PRO A 183 17.32 -22.20 27.79
C PRO A 183 18.44 -23.16 27.37
N ASP A 184 19.66 -22.63 27.45
CA ASP A 184 20.88 -23.36 27.14
C ASP A 184 20.92 -24.63 28.02
N SER A 185 20.64 -25.79 27.41
CA SER A 185 20.68 -27.09 28.08
C SER A 185 22.13 -27.60 28.18
N SER A 186 23.08 -26.70 28.35
CA SER A 186 24.43 -27.04 28.79
C SER A 186 24.49 -27.21 30.31
N GLY A 187 23.66 -28.14 30.84
CA GLY A 187 23.84 -28.73 32.15
C GLY A 187 24.91 -29.79 32.06
N ASP A 188 26.06 -29.41 32.56
CA ASP A 188 27.26 -30.23 32.82
C ASP A 188 26.91 -31.59 33.44
N PRO A 189 27.24 -32.73 32.84
CA PRO A 189 27.18 -34.01 33.53
C PRO A 189 28.51 -34.19 34.30
N ARG A 190 28.42 -34.10 35.62
CA ARG A 190 29.43 -34.73 36.49
C ARG A 190 29.11 -36.19 36.66
#